data_e9bdd8d2dc51146a0651b27d6da0bd4f
#
_entry.id   e9bdd8d2dc51146a0651b27d6da0bd4f
#
_cell.length_a   1.000
_cell.length_b   1.000
_cell.length_c   1.000
_cell.angle_alpha   90.00
_cell.angle_beta   90.00
_cell.angle_gamma   90.00
#
_symmetry.space_group_name_H-M   'P 1'
#
loop_
_entity.id
_entity.type
_entity.pdbx_description
1 polymer ?
#
loop_
_entity_poly.entity_id
_entity_poly.type
_entity_poly.pdbx_seq_one_letter_code
_entity_poly.pdbx_strand_id
1 'polypeptide(L)'
;MVLEILEIKKNNPNLSRKDIQKLVYNSFREKYNIASQLVIEAKTYAWNVRRQGKIDRVVVRFDKRLFSFKKTKRKNPVLSLRVNSERIAIPIKQDGAYKRLLEHLQQGWEITSVIVTEDLKFYATLKKEFPEPKVMPNVLGIDVNARWLAVSVYNPRTKRWLKQLYLGKDISLKQMKYERRRAKLQHYKDKFFDSKARRKFRMLSGRQRNYVRTRIWQMVSEIIKLAKENYATIVIEDIKHLRVRKGEINKKGRKKINRIPYGFFRFALEHKAMQEGIKVIAVNPKYTSQTCPRCGKRRKASQYNYFRCECGFEANRDRVASQNICLRASRLLPSITAQHPEAGAAVNQPVCLMRVDGIISPEDKPLPLGRGG
;
A
#
# COMPACT_ATOMS: atom_id res chain seq x y z
N MET A 1 0.43 -30.32 5.96
CA MET A 1 -0.93 -29.70 5.89
C MET A 1 -1.09 -28.72 4.72
N VAL A 2 -0.47 -27.51 4.68
CA VAL A 2 -0.67 -26.57 3.54
C VAL A 2 -0.23 -27.19 2.19
N LEU A 3 0.90 -27.88 2.15
CA LEU A 3 1.38 -28.56 0.94
C LEU A 3 0.45 -29.68 0.51
N GLU A 4 -0.08 -30.48 1.44
CA GLU A 4 -1.05 -31.54 1.15
C GLU A 4 -2.37 -30.95 0.60
N ILE A 5 -2.84 -29.82 1.13
CA ILE A 5 -4.03 -29.13 0.59
C ILE A 5 -3.78 -28.61 -0.83
N LEU A 6 -2.57 -28.12 -1.11
CA LEU A 6 -2.20 -27.71 -2.46
C LEU A 6 -2.13 -28.88 -3.44
N GLU A 7 -1.68 -30.03 -2.98
CA GLU A 7 -1.65 -31.28 -3.76
C GLU A 7 -3.06 -31.78 -4.06
N ILE A 8 -3.95 -31.81 -3.04
CA ILE A 8 -5.38 -32.13 -3.23
C ILE A 8 -6.00 -31.18 -4.26
N LYS A 9 -5.75 -29.87 -4.16
CA LYS A 9 -6.25 -28.88 -5.11
C LYS A 9 -5.71 -29.09 -6.53
N LYS A 10 -4.44 -29.51 -6.66
CA LYS A 10 -3.81 -29.80 -7.94
C LYS A 10 -4.45 -31.01 -8.62
N ASN A 11 -4.66 -32.07 -7.83
CA ASN A 11 -5.24 -33.33 -8.34
C ASN A 11 -6.75 -33.22 -8.59
N ASN A 12 -7.41 -32.25 -8.01
CA ASN A 12 -8.87 -32.05 -8.11
C ASN A 12 -9.21 -30.59 -8.44
N PRO A 13 -8.95 -30.10 -9.66
CA PRO A 13 -9.07 -28.67 -10.02
C PRO A 13 -10.51 -28.15 -9.94
N ASN A 14 -11.52 -29.03 -10.03
CA ASN A 14 -12.92 -28.68 -10.02
C ASN A 14 -13.54 -28.55 -8.61
N LEU A 15 -12.83 -28.96 -7.56
CA LEU A 15 -13.33 -28.83 -6.20
C LEU A 15 -13.44 -27.37 -5.77
N SER A 16 -14.58 -27.02 -5.19
CA SER A 16 -14.78 -25.71 -4.60
C SER A 16 -13.99 -25.57 -3.28
N ARG A 17 -13.85 -24.32 -2.81
CA ARG A 17 -13.24 -24.06 -1.51
C ARG A 17 -13.98 -24.76 -0.35
N LYS A 18 -15.30 -24.94 -0.46
CA LYS A 18 -16.12 -25.63 0.55
C LYS A 18 -15.86 -27.14 0.53
N ASP A 19 -15.74 -27.74 -0.66
CA ASP A 19 -15.51 -29.18 -0.79
C ASP A 19 -14.14 -29.58 -0.25
N ILE A 20 -13.09 -28.82 -0.57
CA ILE A 20 -11.78 -29.03 0.02
C ILE A 20 -11.84 -28.91 1.57
N GLN A 21 -12.64 -27.98 2.11
CA GLN A 21 -12.80 -27.89 3.56
C GLN A 21 -13.43 -29.14 4.15
N LYS A 22 -14.48 -29.67 3.54
CA LYS A 22 -15.13 -30.90 4.02
C LYS A 22 -14.15 -32.07 4.02
N LEU A 23 -13.37 -32.22 2.94
CA LEU A 23 -12.38 -33.29 2.81
C LEU A 23 -11.28 -33.25 3.88
N VAL A 24 -10.72 -32.06 4.16
CA VAL A 24 -9.53 -31.96 5.01
C VAL A 24 -9.84 -31.69 6.47
N TYR A 25 -11.06 -31.27 6.82
CA TYR A 25 -11.34 -30.73 8.16
C TYR A 25 -11.13 -31.76 9.29
N ASN A 26 -11.80 -32.91 9.23
CA ASN A 26 -11.72 -33.94 10.27
C ASN A 26 -10.37 -34.67 10.19
N SER A 27 -10.00 -35.15 9.02
CA SER A 27 -8.76 -35.91 8.81
C SER A 27 -7.51 -35.14 9.23
N PHE A 28 -7.45 -33.83 8.97
CA PHE A 28 -6.30 -33.02 9.34
C PHE A 28 -6.29 -32.63 10.82
N ARG A 29 -7.46 -32.50 11.44
CA ARG A 29 -7.54 -32.30 12.89
C ARG A 29 -6.95 -33.50 13.64
N GLU A 30 -7.34 -34.68 13.27
CA GLU A 30 -6.85 -35.93 13.86
C GLU A 30 -5.36 -36.16 13.57
N LYS A 31 -5.00 -36.10 12.29
CA LYS A 31 -3.62 -36.33 11.83
C LYS A 31 -2.60 -35.42 12.49
N TYR A 32 -2.92 -34.13 12.66
CA TYR A 32 -2.00 -33.11 13.17
C TYR A 32 -2.24 -32.69 14.62
N ASN A 33 -3.28 -33.21 15.25
CA ASN A 33 -3.71 -32.84 16.63
C ASN A 33 -3.70 -31.32 16.87
N ILE A 34 -4.38 -30.58 15.99
CA ILE A 34 -4.42 -29.11 16.03
C ILE A 34 -5.83 -28.57 16.17
N ALA A 35 -5.93 -27.33 16.64
CA ALA A 35 -7.20 -26.62 16.74
C ALA A 35 -7.87 -26.49 15.36
N SER A 36 -9.17 -26.78 15.30
CA SER A 36 -9.97 -26.74 14.08
C SER A 36 -9.82 -25.46 13.26
N GLN A 37 -9.71 -24.34 13.92
CA GLN A 37 -9.52 -23.05 13.26
C GLN A 37 -8.18 -22.96 12.51
N LEU A 38 -7.12 -23.63 12.96
CA LEU A 38 -5.84 -23.67 12.23
C LEU A 38 -5.96 -24.45 10.92
N VAL A 39 -6.79 -25.50 10.87
CA VAL A 39 -7.10 -26.20 9.60
C VAL A 39 -7.80 -25.27 8.61
N ILE A 40 -8.76 -24.46 9.09
CA ILE A 40 -9.47 -23.47 8.27
C ILE A 40 -8.50 -22.38 7.77
N GLU A 41 -7.59 -21.89 8.59
CA GLU A 41 -6.59 -20.91 8.20
C GLU A 41 -5.59 -21.50 7.17
N ALA A 42 -5.13 -22.74 7.37
CA ALA A 42 -4.24 -23.42 6.43
C ALA A 42 -4.91 -23.63 5.06
N LYS A 43 -6.18 -24.07 5.05
CA LYS A 43 -6.97 -24.18 3.82
C LYS A 43 -7.10 -22.81 3.14
N THR A 44 -7.42 -21.78 3.90
CA THR A 44 -7.58 -20.42 3.36
C THR A 44 -6.27 -19.91 2.75
N TYR A 45 -5.16 -20.19 3.42
CA TYR A 45 -3.84 -19.87 2.91
C TYR A 45 -3.54 -20.62 1.61
N ALA A 46 -3.69 -21.96 1.59
CA ALA A 46 -3.49 -22.78 0.41
C ALA A 46 -4.39 -22.37 -0.77
N TRP A 47 -5.66 -22.03 -0.49
CA TRP A 47 -6.57 -21.55 -1.52
C TRP A 47 -6.10 -20.26 -2.20
N ASN A 48 -5.55 -19.33 -1.44
CA ASN A 48 -5.09 -18.04 -1.92
C ASN A 48 -3.72 -18.10 -2.63
N VAL A 49 -3.02 -19.20 -2.57
CA VAL A 49 -1.78 -19.39 -3.33
C VAL A 49 -2.10 -19.51 -4.82
N ARG A 50 -1.75 -18.49 -5.60
CA ARG A 50 -2.09 -18.39 -7.04
C ARG A 50 -1.18 -19.22 -7.94
N ARG A 51 0.03 -19.59 -7.52
CA ARG A 51 1.01 -20.34 -8.29
C ARG A 51 1.48 -21.55 -7.49
N GLN A 52 1.51 -22.69 -8.12
CA GLN A 52 2.09 -23.93 -7.60
C GLN A 52 3.64 -23.88 -7.75
N GLY A 53 4.26 -22.93 -7.07
CA GLY A 53 5.71 -22.85 -6.97
C GLY A 53 6.20 -23.48 -5.66
N LYS A 54 7.52 -23.63 -5.53
CA LYS A 54 8.17 -24.06 -4.30
C LYS A 54 7.79 -23.07 -3.17
N ILE A 55 7.08 -23.54 -2.17
CA ILE A 55 6.74 -22.76 -0.98
C ILE A 55 7.95 -22.84 -0.05
N ASP A 56 8.75 -21.79 -0.04
CA ASP A 56 9.94 -21.72 0.80
C ASP A 56 9.62 -21.45 2.27
N ARG A 57 8.46 -20.82 2.55
CA ARG A 57 8.04 -20.48 3.93
C ARG A 57 6.53 -20.49 4.05
N VAL A 58 6.05 -21.11 5.10
CA VAL A 58 4.65 -21.05 5.51
C VAL A 58 4.52 -20.17 6.74
N VAL A 59 3.59 -19.23 6.71
CA VAL A 59 3.26 -18.41 7.88
C VAL A 59 1.98 -18.92 8.52
N VAL A 60 1.94 -18.98 9.85
CA VAL A 60 0.77 -19.42 10.60
C VAL A 60 0.00 -18.19 11.06
N ARG A 61 -1.28 -18.12 10.69
CA ARG A 61 -2.19 -17.07 11.11
C ARG A 61 -3.09 -17.57 12.23
N PHE A 62 -3.20 -16.79 13.28
CA PHE A 62 -4.07 -17.00 14.42
C PHE A 62 -5.15 -15.93 14.44
N ASP A 63 -6.43 -16.31 14.42
CA ASP A 63 -7.56 -15.40 14.57
C ASP A 63 -7.83 -15.05 16.04
N LYS A 64 -8.79 -14.17 16.33
CA LYS A 64 -9.13 -13.73 17.70
C LYS A 64 -9.40 -14.87 18.67
N ARG A 65 -9.83 -16.05 18.21
CA ARG A 65 -10.13 -17.22 19.06
C ARG A 65 -8.88 -18.00 19.49
N LEU A 66 -7.83 -17.87 18.71
CA LEU A 66 -6.60 -18.65 18.86
C LEU A 66 -5.49 -17.91 19.60
N PHE A 67 -5.58 -16.61 19.79
CA PHE A 67 -4.55 -15.86 20.51
C PHE A 67 -5.12 -15.00 21.62
N SER A 68 -4.28 -14.69 22.59
CA SER A 68 -4.52 -13.63 23.58
C SER A 68 -3.20 -13.03 24.05
N PHE A 69 -3.23 -11.74 24.36
CA PHE A 69 -2.12 -11.06 25.02
C PHE A 69 -2.32 -11.15 26.53
N LYS A 70 -1.32 -11.64 27.23
CA LYS A 70 -1.32 -11.81 28.68
C LYS A 70 -0.08 -11.18 29.28
N LYS A 71 -0.06 -11.05 30.62
CA LYS A 71 1.15 -10.66 31.35
C LYS A 71 1.47 -11.79 32.34
N THR A 72 2.76 -12.06 32.55
CA THR A 72 3.23 -12.95 33.60
C THR A 72 3.02 -12.32 34.97
N LYS A 73 3.23 -13.10 36.06
CA LYS A 73 3.26 -12.56 37.43
C LYS A 73 4.24 -11.38 37.56
N ARG A 74 5.36 -11.41 36.85
CA ARG A 74 6.36 -10.33 36.78
C ARG A 74 6.00 -9.20 35.78
N LYS A 75 4.74 -9.12 35.33
CA LYS A 75 4.20 -8.12 34.38
C LYS A 75 4.85 -8.15 32.98
N ASN A 76 5.63 -9.17 32.63
CA ASN A 76 6.18 -9.30 31.29
C ASN A 76 5.08 -9.70 30.26
N PRO A 77 5.03 -9.07 29.08
CA PRO A 77 4.03 -9.39 28.08
C PRO A 77 4.28 -10.75 27.43
N VAL A 78 3.20 -11.48 27.22
CA VAL A 78 3.20 -12.81 26.61
C VAL A 78 2.11 -12.91 25.58
N LEU A 79 2.46 -13.46 24.41
CA LEU A 79 1.51 -13.90 23.40
C LEU A 79 1.14 -15.36 23.67
N SER A 80 -0.10 -15.59 24.08
CA SER A 80 -0.64 -16.93 24.31
C SER A 80 -1.36 -17.40 23.04
N LEU A 81 -0.89 -18.50 22.46
CA LEU A 81 -1.42 -19.09 21.24
C LEU A 81 -2.04 -20.45 21.50
N ARG A 82 -3.24 -20.70 20.97
CA ARG A 82 -3.87 -22.02 21.00
C ARG A 82 -3.49 -22.78 19.73
N VAL A 83 -2.73 -23.86 19.87
CA VAL A 83 -2.29 -24.70 18.75
C VAL A 83 -3.13 -25.99 18.69
N ASN A 84 -3.35 -26.61 19.83
CA ASN A 84 -4.17 -27.81 19.99
C ASN A 84 -5.20 -27.59 21.16
N SER A 85 -5.38 -28.55 22.02
CA SER A 85 -6.13 -28.40 23.28
C SER A 85 -5.45 -27.43 24.24
N GLU A 86 -4.12 -27.30 24.16
CA GLU A 86 -3.31 -26.47 25.05
C GLU A 86 -2.96 -25.11 24.41
N ARG A 87 -2.45 -24.24 25.30
CA ARG A 87 -1.97 -22.91 24.88
C ARG A 87 -0.47 -22.76 25.11
N ILE A 88 0.23 -22.34 24.08
CA ILE A 88 1.66 -22.03 24.14
C ILE A 88 1.83 -20.55 24.49
N ALA A 89 2.68 -20.27 25.49
CA ALA A 89 3.01 -18.90 25.89
C ALA A 89 4.36 -18.48 25.32
N ILE A 90 4.36 -17.45 24.49
CA ILE A 90 5.57 -16.90 23.85
C ILE A 90 5.88 -15.53 24.46
N PRO A 91 7.02 -15.36 25.15
CA PRO A 91 7.42 -14.05 25.67
C PRO A 91 7.59 -13.02 24.56
N ILE A 92 7.09 -11.81 24.76
CA ILE A 92 7.21 -10.72 23.80
C ILE A 92 8.37 -9.81 24.22
N LYS A 93 9.27 -9.54 23.28
CA LYS A 93 10.31 -8.55 23.48
C LYS A 93 9.72 -7.15 23.58
N GLN A 94 10.03 -6.44 24.64
CA GLN A 94 9.55 -5.07 24.89
C GLN A 94 10.43 -4.03 24.17
N ASP A 95 10.45 -4.10 22.83
CA ASP A 95 11.17 -3.16 21.99
C ASP A 95 10.28 -2.02 21.47
N GLY A 96 10.82 -1.20 20.58
CA GLY A 96 10.09 -0.09 19.98
C GLY A 96 8.86 -0.51 19.17
N ALA A 97 8.80 -1.76 18.71
CA ALA A 97 7.64 -2.27 17.99
C ALA A 97 6.50 -2.63 18.95
N TYR A 98 6.82 -3.24 20.08
CA TYR A 98 5.84 -3.50 21.12
C TYR A 98 5.27 -2.18 21.69
N LYS A 99 6.12 -1.15 21.89
CA LYS A 99 5.64 0.18 22.31
C LYS A 99 4.64 0.77 21.31
N ARG A 100 4.97 0.73 20.01
CA ARG A 100 4.03 1.18 18.95
C ARG A 100 2.72 0.40 18.95
N LEU A 101 2.76 -0.92 19.17
CA LEU A 101 1.55 -1.73 19.30
C LEU A 101 0.67 -1.21 20.43
N LEU A 102 1.25 -0.96 21.60
CA LEU A 102 0.52 -0.42 22.76
C LEU A 102 -0.08 0.96 22.47
N GLU A 103 0.69 1.86 21.84
CA GLU A 103 0.20 3.19 21.42
C GLU A 103 -1.03 3.09 20.48
N HIS A 104 -1.00 2.16 19.53
CA HIS A 104 -2.15 1.93 18.67
C HIS A 104 -3.37 1.38 19.43
N LEU A 105 -3.16 0.44 20.34
CA LEU A 105 -4.24 -0.07 21.18
C LEU A 105 -4.86 1.03 22.06
N GLN A 106 -4.05 1.92 22.63
CA GLN A 106 -4.51 3.09 23.37
C GLN A 106 -5.31 4.05 22.51
N GLN A 107 -5.01 4.14 21.21
CA GLN A 107 -5.75 4.92 20.23
C GLN A 107 -7.04 4.25 19.73
N GLY A 108 -7.45 3.13 20.32
CA GLY A 108 -8.67 2.41 19.97
C GLY A 108 -8.55 1.48 18.77
N TRP A 109 -7.34 1.05 18.39
CA TRP A 109 -7.15 -0.02 17.43
C TRP A 109 -7.35 -1.40 18.09
N GLU A 110 -7.98 -2.31 17.38
CA GLU A 110 -8.19 -3.68 17.80
C GLU A 110 -7.33 -4.67 17.03
N ILE A 111 -6.77 -5.67 17.72
CA ILE A 111 -6.04 -6.76 17.06
C ILE A 111 -7.05 -7.78 16.50
N THR A 112 -7.03 -8.00 15.21
CA THR A 112 -7.92 -8.95 14.53
C THR A 112 -7.29 -10.31 14.31
N SER A 113 -5.99 -10.35 14.08
CA SER A 113 -5.23 -11.60 13.91
C SER A 113 -3.76 -11.39 14.19
N VAL A 114 -3.09 -12.48 14.51
CA VAL A 114 -1.63 -12.52 14.67
C VAL A 114 -1.05 -13.54 13.68
N ILE A 115 0.03 -13.18 13.02
CA ILE A 115 0.82 -14.08 12.17
C ILE A 115 2.13 -14.35 12.87
N VAL A 116 2.51 -15.62 12.99
CA VAL A 116 3.80 -16.03 13.55
C VAL A 116 4.64 -16.64 12.43
N THR A 117 5.90 -16.28 12.38
CA THR A 117 6.88 -16.79 11.42
C THR A 117 7.80 -17.82 12.08
N GLU A 118 8.51 -18.60 11.25
CA GLU A 118 9.45 -19.63 11.70
C GLU A 118 10.57 -19.09 12.63
N ASP A 119 10.98 -17.83 12.40
CA ASP A 119 11.98 -17.13 13.22
C ASP A 119 11.38 -16.44 14.45
N LEU A 120 10.20 -16.90 14.89
CA LEU A 120 9.47 -16.43 16.07
C LEU A 120 9.16 -14.92 16.08
N LYS A 121 9.09 -14.30 14.91
CA LYS A 121 8.53 -12.97 14.76
C LYS A 121 7.02 -13.06 14.67
N PHE A 122 6.33 -12.14 15.33
CA PHE A 122 4.89 -12.02 15.15
C PHE A 122 4.51 -10.69 14.50
N TYR A 123 3.40 -10.71 13.76
CA TYR A 123 2.80 -9.56 13.11
C TYR A 123 1.36 -9.46 13.55
N ALA A 124 1.00 -8.37 14.20
CA ALA A 124 -0.38 -8.10 14.56
C ALA A 124 -1.10 -7.34 13.44
N THR A 125 -2.26 -7.82 13.02
CA THR A 125 -3.14 -7.06 12.13
C THR A 125 -4.10 -6.26 13.00
N LEU A 126 -4.09 -4.95 12.83
CA LEU A 126 -4.93 -4.02 13.56
C LEU A 126 -6.10 -3.54 12.71
N LYS A 127 -7.26 -3.37 13.33
CA LYS A 127 -8.46 -2.80 12.74
C LYS A 127 -8.89 -1.59 13.56
N LYS A 128 -9.30 -0.53 12.88
CA LYS A 128 -10.01 0.60 13.48
C LYS A 128 -11.04 1.12 12.49
N GLU A 129 -12.20 1.49 12.98
CA GLU A 129 -13.23 2.15 12.21
C GLU A 129 -13.06 3.66 12.34
N PHE A 130 -13.19 4.36 11.24
CA PHE A 130 -13.07 5.81 11.19
C PHE A 130 -14.39 6.41 10.69
N PRO A 131 -14.74 7.62 11.12
CA PRO A 131 -15.87 8.34 10.55
C PRO A 131 -15.68 8.55 9.05
N GLU A 132 -16.75 8.72 8.31
CA GLU A 132 -16.69 8.95 6.87
C GLU A 132 -15.87 10.21 6.56
N PRO A 133 -14.90 10.13 5.63
CA PRO A 133 -14.09 11.29 5.27
C PRO A 133 -14.91 12.42 4.68
N LYS A 134 -14.72 13.64 5.18
CA LYS A 134 -15.46 14.83 4.77
C LYS A 134 -14.84 15.49 3.54
N VAL A 135 -15.71 16.09 2.72
CA VAL A 135 -15.31 16.97 1.63
C VAL A 135 -15.00 18.36 2.20
N MET A 136 -13.85 18.89 1.85
CA MET A 136 -13.38 20.21 2.31
C MET A 136 -13.48 21.25 1.20
N PRO A 137 -13.60 22.56 1.53
CA PRO A 137 -13.91 23.61 0.56
C PRO A 137 -12.79 23.88 -0.46
N ASN A 138 -11.54 23.69 -0.08
CA ASN A 138 -10.42 23.86 -1.00
C ASN A 138 -10.06 22.52 -1.66
N VAL A 139 -9.27 22.59 -2.72
CA VAL A 139 -8.88 21.42 -3.52
C VAL A 139 -7.35 21.30 -3.58
N LEU A 140 -6.85 20.13 -3.25
CA LEU A 140 -5.43 19.77 -3.38
C LEU A 140 -5.29 18.73 -4.48
N GLY A 141 -4.83 19.15 -5.66
CA GLY A 141 -4.62 18.27 -6.83
C GLY A 141 -3.19 17.73 -6.89
N ILE A 142 -3.07 16.43 -7.14
CA ILE A 142 -1.78 15.73 -7.22
C ILE A 142 -1.64 15.09 -8.58
N ASP A 143 -0.60 15.48 -9.31
CA ASP A 143 -0.13 14.79 -10.51
C ASP A 143 1.08 13.92 -10.16
N VAL A 144 0.99 12.61 -10.46
CA VAL A 144 1.99 11.60 -10.10
C VAL A 144 2.87 11.29 -11.30
N ASN A 145 4.10 11.80 -11.28
CA ASN A 145 5.07 11.59 -12.34
C ASN A 145 6.19 10.62 -11.97
N ALA A 146 6.95 10.18 -12.97
CA ALA A 146 8.11 9.33 -12.78
C ALA A 146 9.26 9.97 -11.97
N ARG A 147 9.29 11.30 -11.87
CA ARG A 147 10.38 12.04 -11.20
C ARG A 147 9.98 12.62 -9.86
N TRP A 148 8.75 13.08 -9.72
CA TRP A 148 8.20 13.77 -8.54
C TRP A 148 6.68 13.75 -8.58
N LEU A 149 6.08 14.18 -7.49
CA LEU A 149 4.68 14.55 -7.44
C LEU A 149 4.58 16.07 -7.62
N ALA A 150 3.72 16.54 -8.52
CA ALA A 150 3.36 17.95 -8.59
C ALA A 150 2.07 18.16 -7.81
N VAL A 151 2.08 19.09 -6.85
CA VAL A 151 0.96 19.36 -5.97
C VAL A 151 0.55 20.82 -6.10
N SER A 152 -0.74 21.07 -6.32
CA SER A 152 -1.33 22.41 -6.35
C SER A 152 -2.49 22.48 -5.38
N VAL A 153 -2.62 23.58 -4.64
CA VAL A 153 -3.76 23.85 -3.76
C VAL A 153 -4.53 25.06 -4.32
N TYR A 154 -5.83 24.88 -4.49
CA TYR A 154 -6.73 25.84 -5.10
C TYR A 154 -7.94 26.12 -4.22
N ASN A 155 -8.29 27.40 -4.09
CA ASN A 155 -9.54 27.83 -3.46
C ASN A 155 -10.56 28.15 -4.56
N PRO A 156 -11.62 27.33 -4.72
CA PRO A 156 -12.63 27.55 -5.77
C PRO A 156 -13.46 28.81 -5.57
N ARG A 157 -13.70 29.23 -4.31
CA ARG A 157 -14.51 30.39 -3.98
C ARG A 157 -13.82 31.70 -4.37
N THR A 158 -12.53 31.84 -4.02
CA THR A 158 -11.74 33.03 -4.35
C THR A 158 -11.03 32.94 -5.70
N LYS A 159 -11.08 31.77 -6.36
CA LYS A 159 -10.35 31.45 -7.62
C LYS A 159 -8.84 31.67 -7.51
N ARG A 160 -8.25 31.51 -6.32
CA ARG A 160 -6.81 31.72 -6.05
C ARG A 160 -6.07 30.41 -5.84
N TRP A 161 -4.85 30.36 -6.37
CA TRP A 161 -3.88 29.31 -6.07
C TRP A 161 -3.22 29.63 -4.72
N LEU A 162 -3.33 28.71 -3.75
CA LEU A 162 -2.81 28.91 -2.40
C LEU A 162 -1.37 28.43 -2.30
N LYS A 163 -1.07 27.24 -2.83
CA LYS A 163 0.28 26.65 -2.82
C LYS A 163 0.58 25.82 -4.07
N GLN A 164 1.88 25.73 -4.37
CA GLN A 164 2.41 24.83 -5.40
C GLN A 164 3.76 24.30 -4.97
N LEU A 165 3.96 22.98 -5.09
CA LEU A 165 5.21 22.32 -4.71
C LEU A 165 5.44 21.04 -5.50
N TYR A 166 6.69 20.55 -5.44
CA TYR A 166 7.12 19.30 -6.03
C TYR A 166 7.75 18.42 -4.96
N LEU A 167 7.24 17.19 -4.80
CA LEU A 167 7.71 16.24 -3.80
C LEU A 167 8.38 15.02 -4.46
N GLY A 168 9.36 14.40 -3.77
CA GLY A 168 9.91 13.11 -4.17
C GLY A 168 10.98 13.13 -5.26
N LYS A 169 11.57 14.28 -5.60
CA LYS A 169 12.69 14.38 -6.56
C LYS A 169 13.87 13.50 -6.15
N ASP A 170 14.11 13.35 -4.86
CA ASP A 170 15.15 12.52 -4.27
C ASP A 170 14.97 11.02 -4.58
N ILE A 171 13.72 10.53 -4.73
CA ILE A 171 13.42 9.14 -5.04
C ILE A 171 14.06 8.74 -6.37
N SER A 172 13.85 9.52 -7.42
CA SER A 172 14.38 9.20 -8.75
C SER A 172 15.91 9.21 -8.77
N LEU A 173 16.53 10.16 -8.09
CA LEU A 173 17.99 10.25 -7.97
C LEU A 173 18.58 9.04 -7.21
N LYS A 174 17.96 8.67 -6.10
CA LYS A 174 18.39 7.51 -5.30
C LYS A 174 18.21 6.21 -6.06
N GLN A 175 17.10 6.05 -6.78
CA GLN A 175 16.86 4.87 -7.62
C GLN A 175 17.90 4.75 -8.74
N MET A 176 18.29 5.85 -9.39
CA MET A 176 19.37 5.83 -10.39
C MET A 176 20.70 5.36 -9.78
N LYS A 177 21.02 5.79 -8.55
CA LYS A 177 22.21 5.30 -7.82
C LYS A 177 22.13 3.79 -7.54
N TYR A 178 20.95 3.29 -7.14
CA TYR A 178 20.72 1.85 -6.94
C TYR A 178 20.82 1.08 -8.26
N GLU A 179 20.27 1.59 -9.35
CA GLU A 179 20.35 0.97 -10.68
C GLU A 179 21.81 0.80 -11.13
N ARG A 180 22.64 1.84 -10.99
CA ARG A 180 24.08 1.78 -11.32
C ARG A 180 24.80 0.73 -10.48
N ARG A 181 24.56 0.68 -9.16
CA ARG A 181 25.15 -0.34 -8.27
C ARG A 181 24.68 -1.74 -8.62
N ARG A 182 23.42 -1.91 -8.95
CA ARG A 182 22.87 -3.21 -9.37
C ARG A 182 23.48 -3.68 -10.69
N ALA A 183 23.67 -2.81 -11.66
CA ALA A 183 24.31 -3.14 -12.92
C ALA A 183 25.74 -3.69 -12.72
N LYS A 184 26.53 -3.03 -11.86
CA LYS A 184 27.88 -3.52 -11.49
C LYS A 184 27.81 -4.90 -10.83
N LEU A 185 26.96 -5.08 -9.81
CA LEU A 185 26.83 -6.36 -9.11
C LEU A 185 26.27 -7.47 -10.03
N GLN A 186 25.42 -7.14 -10.98
CA GLN A 186 24.92 -8.10 -11.96
C GLN A 186 26.03 -8.62 -12.85
N HIS A 187 26.90 -7.74 -13.34
CA HIS A 187 28.06 -8.15 -14.14
C HIS A 187 28.92 -9.18 -13.40
N TYR A 188 29.29 -8.92 -12.15
CA TYR A 188 30.07 -9.87 -11.34
C TYR A 188 29.31 -11.17 -11.05
N LYS A 189 28.03 -11.09 -10.72
CA LYS A 189 27.16 -12.24 -10.47
C LYS A 189 27.07 -13.16 -11.69
N ASP A 190 26.88 -12.59 -12.87
CA ASP A 190 26.62 -13.35 -14.09
C ASP A 190 27.94 -13.83 -14.76
N LYS A 191 29.01 -13.01 -14.72
CA LYS A 191 30.30 -13.37 -15.34
C LYS A 191 31.16 -14.30 -14.49
N PHE A 192 31.14 -14.10 -13.15
CA PHE A 192 32.06 -14.84 -12.25
C PHE A 192 31.32 -15.78 -11.29
N PHE A 193 30.01 -15.97 -11.44
CA PHE A 193 29.16 -16.79 -10.55
C PHE A 193 29.36 -16.51 -9.05
N ASP A 194 29.78 -15.30 -8.71
CA ASP A 194 30.15 -14.91 -7.35
C ASP A 194 28.92 -14.93 -6.41
N SER A 195 28.97 -15.81 -5.42
CA SER A 195 27.93 -15.96 -4.39
C SER A 195 27.80 -14.72 -3.51
N LYS A 196 28.91 -14.03 -3.21
CA LYS A 196 28.91 -12.77 -2.43
C LYS A 196 28.22 -11.65 -3.22
N ALA A 197 28.49 -11.56 -4.54
CA ALA A 197 27.81 -10.59 -5.41
C ALA A 197 26.32 -10.90 -5.51
N ARG A 198 25.91 -12.16 -5.60
CA ARG A 198 24.51 -12.61 -5.60
C ARG A 198 23.78 -12.19 -4.30
N ARG A 199 24.41 -12.41 -3.14
CA ARG A 199 23.87 -11.98 -1.83
C ARG A 199 23.72 -10.47 -1.76
N LYS A 200 24.77 -9.70 -2.12
CA LYS A 200 24.75 -8.22 -2.14
C LYS A 200 23.69 -7.68 -3.09
N PHE A 201 23.50 -8.32 -4.27
CA PHE A 201 22.47 -7.93 -5.23
C PHE A 201 21.05 -8.06 -4.65
N ARG A 202 20.73 -9.17 -3.97
CA ARG A 202 19.44 -9.39 -3.29
C ARG A 202 19.21 -8.36 -2.19
N MET A 203 20.19 -8.15 -1.33
CA MET A 203 20.11 -7.16 -0.25
C MET A 203 19.88 -5.73 -0.79
N LEU A 204 20.55 -5.37 -1.90
CA LEU A 204 20.39 -4.05 -2.50
C LEU A 204 18.97 -3.81 -3.05
N SER A 205 18.35 -4.85 -3.61
CA SER A 205 16.98 -4.78 -4.10
C SER A 205 15.97 -4.54 -2.97
N GLY A 206 16.13 -5.20 -1.83
CA GLY A 206 15.34 -4.95 -0.62
C GLY A 206 15.50 -3.52 -0.09
N ARG A 207 16.75 -3.06 0.04
CA ARG A 207 17.05 -1.69 0.50
C ARG A 207 16.43 -0.62 -0.41
N GLN A 208 16.49 -0.81 -1.73
CA GLN A 208 15.87 0.12 -2.69
C GLN A 208 14.37 0.18 -2.50
N ARG A 209 13.70 -0.98 -2.40
CA ARG A 209 12.26 -1.06 -2.19
C ARG A 209 11.83 -0.35 -0.89
N ASN A 210 12.51 -0.66 0.19
CA ASN A 210 12.20 -0.07 1.50
C ASN A 210 12.41 1.46 1.50
N TYR A 211 13.50 1.94 0.89
CA TYR A 211 13.73 3.37 0.74
C TYR A 211 12.57 4.07 0.01
N VAL A 212 12.15 3.52 -1.15
CA VAL A 212 11.06 4.12 -1.93
C VAL A 212 9.75 4.14 -1.14
N ARG A 213 9.43 3.05 -0.44
CA ARG A 213 8.22 2.97 0.38
C ARG A 213 8.23 3.96 1.54
N THR A 214 9.34 4.03 2.27
CA THR A 214 9.48 5.00 3.37
C THR A 214 9.32 6.43 2.87
N ARG A 215 9.93 6.77 1.74
CA ARG A 215 9.77 8.11 1.15
C ARG A 215 8.34 8.40 0.69
N ILE A 216 7.63 7.40 0.14
CA ILE A 216 6.22 7.56 -0.19
C ILE A 216 5.39 7.88 1.06
N TRP A 217 5.57 7.17 2.16
CA TRP A 217 4.88 7.46 3.42
C TRP A 217 5.19 8.87 3.93
N GLN A 218 6.44 9.31 3.84
CA GLN A 218 6.83 10.67 4.22
C GLN A 218 6.14 11.72 3.34
N MET A 219 6.18 11.55 2.00
CA MET A 219 5.47 12.45 1.08
C MET A 219 3.96 12.47 1.32
N VAL A 220 3.36 11.32 1.58
CA VAL A 220 1.93 11.24 1.94
C VAL A 220 1.67 12.02 3.23
N SER A 221 2.53 11.91 4.24
CA SER A 221 2.39 12.70 5.48
C SER A 221 2.49 14.21 5.24
N GLU A 222 3.39 14.64 4.34
CA GLU A 222 3.52 16.04 3.91
C GLU A 222 2.26 16.53 3.18
N ILE A 223 1.69 15.70 2.29
CA ILE A 223 0.44 15.99 1.57
C ILE A 223 -0.74 16.11 2.54
N ILE A 224 -0.88 15.17 3.46
CA ILE A 224 -1.95 15.20 4.47
C ILE A 224 -1.84 16.45 5.35
N LYS A 225 -0.63 16.79 5.80
CA LYS A 225 -0.38 18.03 6.56
C LYS A 225 -0.81 19.25 5.74
N LEU A 226 -0.41 19.33 4.48
CA LEU A 226 -0.77 20.41 3.57
C LEU A 226 -2.29 20.51 3.35
N ALA A 227 -2.97 19.36 3.21
CA ALA A 227 -4.42 19.31 3.06
C ALA A 227 -5.14 19.81 4.31
N LYS A 228 -4.67 19.45 5.50
CA LYS A 228 -5.21 19.91 6.79
C LYS A 228 -5.03 21.43 6.95
N GLU A 229 -3.82 21.92 6.74
CA GLU A 229 -3.48 23.36 6.86
C GLU A 229 -4.31 24.24 5.92
N ASN A 230 -4.71 23.71 4.78
CA ASN A 230 -5.46 24.46 3.77
C ASN A 230 -6.93 24.04 3.68
N TYR A 231 -7.46 23.22 4.59
CA TYR A 231 -8.82 22.70 4.54
C TYR A 231 -9.19 22.19 3.14
N ALA A 232 -8.36 21.27 2.60
CA ALA A 232 -8.45 20.85 1.20
C ALA A 232 -8.82 19.38 1.04
N THR A 233 -9.81 19.12 0.19
CA THR A 233 -10.10 17.78 -0.36
C THR A 233 -8.97 17.36 -1.27
N ILE A 234 -8.48 16.14 -1.11
CA ILE A 234 -7.38 15.62 -1.92
C ILE A 234 -7.94 15.04 -3.23
N VAL A 235 -7.29 15.37 -4.35
CA VAL A 235 -7.70 14.93 -5.68
C VAL A 235 -6.52 14.33 -6.43
N ILE A 236 -6.74 13.13 -6.98
CA ILE A 236 -5.76 12.40 -7.80
C ILE A 236 -6.36 12.03 -9.15
N GLU A 237 -5.54 11.66 -10.11
CA GLU A 237 -6.02 11.09 -11.35
C GLU A 237 -6.50 9.65 -11.16
N ASP A 238 -7.61 9.26 -11.82
CA ASP A 238 -8.09 7.88 -11.83
C ASP A 238 -7.29 7.02 -12.82
N ILE A 239 -6.08 6.70 -12.44
CA ILE A 239 -5.16 5.87 -13.24
C ILE A 239 -5.27 4.42 -12.77
N LYS A 240 -6.41 3.76 -13.03
CA LYS A 240 -6.62 2.33 -12.65
C LYS A 240 -5.71 1.37 -13.41
N HIS A 241 -5.23 1.74 -14.59
CA HIS A 241 -4.56 0.84 -15.53
C HIS A 241 -3.38 1.48 -16.27
N LEU A 242 -2.43 2.07 -15.56
CA LEU A 242 -1.10 2.38 -16.15
C LEU A 242 -0.33 1.07 -16.45
N ARG A 243 -1.00 0.12 -17.12
CA ARG A 243 -0.32 -1.03 -17.72
C ARG A 243 0.10 -0.62 -19.12
N VAL A 244 1.31 -0.12 -19.23
CA VAL A 244 1.97 -0.04 -20.52
C VAL A 244 2.03 -1.45 -21.11
N ARG A 245 1.33 -1.70 -22.22
CA ARG A 245 1.31 -3.00 -22.90
C ARG A 245 2.72 -3.38 -23.29
N LYS A 246 3.03 -4.69 -23.23
CA LYS A 246 4.32 -5.22 -23.64
C LYS A 246 4.48 -4.91 -25.15
N GLY A 247 5.42 -4.03 -25.52
CA GLY A 247 5.61 -3.58 -26.91
C GLY A 247 5.46 -2.07 -27.14
N GLU A 248 4.55 -1.39 -26.44
CA GLU A 248 4.28 0.05 -26.66
C GLU A 248 5.41 0.97 -26.22
N ILE A 249 6.23 0.56 -25.27
CA ILE A 249 7.36 1.35 -24.75
C ILE A 249 8.56 0.43 -24.51
N ASN A 250 9.75 0.91 -24.88
CA ASN A 250 10.99 0.18 -24.64
C ASN A 250 11.27 -0.04 -23.13
N LYS A 251 12.19 -0.97 -22.82
CA LYS A 251 12.56 -1.33 -21.44
C LYS A 251 12.98 -0.14 -20.56
N LYS A 252 13.67 0.88 -21.16
CA LYS A 252 14.07 2.10 -20.47
C LYS A 252 12.86 2.98 -20.12
N GLY A 253 11.89 3.12 -21.01
CA GLY A 253 10.65 3.87 -20.80
C GLY A 253 9.79 3.26 -19.70
N ARG A 254 9.59 1.93 -19.71
CA ARG A 254 8.85 1.22 -18.64
C ARG A 254 9.50 1.39 -17.27
N LYS A 255 10.84 1.33 -17.19
CA LYS A 255 11.55 1.61 -15.93
C LYS A 255 11.35 3.04 -15.44
N LYS A 256 11.26 4.01 -16.35
CA LYS A 256 10.97 5.41 -15.99
C LYS A 256 9.57 5.57 -15.38
N ILE A 257 8.55 5.03 -16.04
CA ILE A 257 7.15 5.14 -15.62
C ILE A 257 6.93 4.49 -14.24
N ASN A 258 7.58 3.36 -13.97
CA ASN A 258 7.42 2.60 -12.74
C ASN A 258 8.32 3.08 -11.58
N ARG A 259 8.93 4.25 -11.66
CA ARG A 259 9.82 4.76 -10.60
C ARG A 259 9.07 5.10 -9.32
N ILE A 260 7.93 5.75 -9.44
CA ILE A 260 7.01 5.91 -8.30
C ILE A 260 5.92 4.85 -8.45
N PRO A 261 5.83 3.88 -7.53
CA PRO A 261 4.80 2.84 -7.60
C PRO A 261 3.43 3.45 -7.28
N TYR A 262 2.73 3.89 -8.32
CA TYR A 262 1.45 4.59 -8.23
C TYR A 262 0.43 3.86 -7.34
N GLY A 263 0.28 2.54 -7.52
CA GLY A 263 -0.68 1.77 -6.70
C GLY A 263 -0.35 1.81 -5.20
N PHE A 264 0.93 1.79 -4.85
CA PHE A 264 1.34 1.89 -3.45
C PHE A 264 1.17 3.33 -2.93
N PHE A 265 1.49 4.34 -3.73
CA PHE A 265 1.25 5.74 -3.38
C PHE A 265 -0.23 6.00 -3.13
N ARG A 266 -1.11 5.56 -4.04
CA ARG A 266 -2.56 5.68 -3.89
C ARG A 266 -3.06 4.99 -2.62
N PHE A 267 -2.65 3.75 -2.38
CA PHE A 267 -2.98 3.02 -1.16
C PHE A 267 -2.57 3.78 0.10
N ALA A 268 -1.32 4.26 0.17
CA ALA A 268 -0.81 5.01 1.32
C ALA A 268 -1.56 6.32 1.54
N LEU A 269 -1.89 7.03 0.45
CA LEU A 269 -2.63 8.29 0.48
C LEU A 269 -4.06 8.08 0.98
N GLU A 270 -4.80 7.16 0.39
CA GLU A 270 -6.19 6.85 0.77
C GLU A 270 -6.26 6.37 2.23
N HIS A 271 -5.32 5.51 2.63
CA HIS A 271 -5.22 5.01 4.01
C HIS A 271 -4.98 6.15 5.02
N LYS A 272 -4.02 7.04 4.75
CA LYS A 272 -3.68 8.13 5.66
C LYS A 272 -4.75 9.23 5.66
N ALA A 273 -5.32 9.55 4.50
CA ALA A 273 -6.41 10.51 4.37
C ALA A 273 -7.66 10.06 5.14
N MET A 274 -8.01 8.77 5.07
CA MET A 274 -9.10 8.18 5.84
C MET A 274 -8.88 8.32 7.34
N GLN A 275 -7.67 8.08 7.84
CA GLN A 275 -7.34 8.25 9.26
C GLN A 275 -7.53 9.69 9.75
N GLU A 276 -7.33 10.66 8.86
CA GLU A 276 -7.44 12.10 9.16
C GLU A 276 -8.78 12.70 8.73
N GLY A 277 -9.75 11.86 8.32
CA GLY A 277 -11.08 12.30 7.92
C GLY A 277 -11.13 13.15 6.62
N ILE A 278 -10.11 13.01 5.75
CA ILE A 278 -10.00 13.77 4.50
C ILE A 278 -10.48 12.93 3.33
N LYS A 279 -11.43 13.46 2.53
CA LYS A 279 -11.90 12.77 1.31
C LYS A 279 -10.82 12.80 0.22
N VAL A 280 -10.62 11.65 -0.43
CA VAL A 280 -9.80 11.53 -1.64
C VAL A 280 -10.72 11.28 -2.82
N ILE A 281 -10.63 12.12 -3.85
CA ILE A 281 -11.46 12.05 -5.07
C ILE A 281 -10.56 11.70 -6.25
N ALA A 282 -11.02 10.83 -7.14
CA ALA A 282 -10.35 10.52 -8.38
C ALA A 282 -11.02 11.21 -9.56
N VAL A 283 -10.24 11.88 -10.42
CA VAL A 283 -10.73 12.56 -11.63
C VAL A 283 -10.18 11.92 -12.89
N ASN A 284 -10.88 12.07 -14.00
CA ASN A 284 -10.45 11.54 -15.30
C ASN A 284 -9.10 12.16 -15.71
N PRO A 285 -8.06 11.37 -16.04
CA PRO A 285 -6.72 11.87 -16.38
C PRO A 285 -6.62 12.47 -17.78
N LYS A 286 -7.64 12.30 -18.63
CA LYS A 286 -7.58 12.67 -20.05
C LYS A 286 -7.33 14.17 -20.23
N TYR A 287 -6.23 14.55 -20.88
CA TYR A 287 -5.85 15.94 -21.21
C TYR A 287 -5.54 16.88 -20.04
N THR A 288 -5.32 16.39 -18.84
CA THR A 288 -4.92 17.23 -17.69
C THR A 288 -3.66 18.03 -17.97
N SER A 289 -2.67 17.43 -18.62
CA SER A 289 -1.39 18.08 -19.00
C SER A 289 -1.42 18.87 -20.32
N GLN A 290 -2.57 18.94 -21.00
CA GLN A 290 -2.72 19.57 -22.32
C GLN A 290 -3.73 20.72 -22.34
N THR A 291 -4.47 20.94 -21.27
CA THR A 291 -5.47 22.00 -21.17
C THR A 291 -4.87 23.20 -20.45
N CYS A 292 -5.05 24.40 -20.96
CA CYS A 292 -4.61 25.61 -20.28
C CYS A 292 -5.47 25.88 -19.04
N PRO A 293 -4.89 25.98 -17.83
CA PRO A 293 -5.67 26.24 -16.63
C PRO A 293 -6.26 27.66 -16.55
N ARG A 294 -5.78 28.60 -17.40
CA ARG A 294 -6.28 29.99 -17.47
C ARG A 294 -7.45 30.14 -18.44
N CYS A 295 -7.31 29.67 -19.67
CA CYS A 295 -8.32 29.91 -20.73
C CYS A 295 -9.08 28.66 -21.18
N GLY A 296 -8.73 27.48 -20.70
CA GLY A 296 -9.39 26.22 -21.06
C GLY A 296 -9.02 25.66 -22.44
N LYS A 297 -8.31 26.39 -23.30
CA LYS A 297 -7.90 25.91 -24.63
C LYS A 297 -6.97 24.71 -24.51
N ARG A 298 -7.19 23.70 -25.35
CA ARG A 298 -6.35 22.52 -25.42
C ARG A 298 -5.19 22.73 -26.37
N ARG A 299 -3.96 22.39 -25.92
CA ARG A 299 -2.72 22.49 -26.69
C ARG A 299 -1.84 21.27 -26.45
N LYS A 300 -1.16 20.80 -27.48
CA LYS A 300 -0.03 19.87 -27.31
C LYS A 300 1.14 20.63 -26.69
N ALA A 301 1.87 19.99 -25.77
CA ALA A 301 3.08 20.59 -25.20
C ALA A 301 4.10 20.88 -26.32
N SER A 302 4.61 22.08 -26.36
CA SER A 302 5.59 22.50 -27.37
C SER A 302 6.97 21.86 -27.14
N GLN A 303 7.33 21.58 -25.90
CA GLN A 303 8.57 20.92 -25.49
C GLN A 303 8.29 19.88 -24.41
N TYR A 304 9.23 18.98 -24.16
CA TYR A 304 9.06 17.78 -23.32
C TYR A 304 8.44 18.02 -21.93
N ASN A 305 8.71 19.15 -21.27
CA ASN A 305 8.17 19.45 -19.93
C ASN A 305 7.62 20.88 -19.81
N TYR A 306 7.43 21.58 -20.92
CA TYR A 306 7.00 22.96 -20.91
C TYR A 306 5.68 23.13 -21.67
N PHE A 307 4.78 23.90 -21.08
CA PHE A 307 3.47 24.21 -21.64
C PHE A 307 3.39 25.72 -21.86
N ARG A 308 3.05 26.12 -23.09
CA ARG A 308 2.81 27.51 -23.49
C ARG A 308 1.45 27.63 -24.16
N CYS A 309 0.68 28.64 -23.78
CA CYS A 309 -0.63 28.94 -24.34
C CYS A 309 -0.63 30.34 -25.00
N GLU A 310 -1.43 30.51 -26.04
CA GLU A 310 -1.62 31.81 -26.70
C GLU A 310 -2.17 32.89 -25.77
N CYS A 311 -2.84 32.55 -24.70
CA CYS A 311 -3.30 33.49 -23.66
C CYS A 311 -2.17 34.03 -22.77
N GLY A 312 -0.90 33.75 -23.09
CA GLY A 312 0.27 34.16 -22.33
C GLY A 312 0.53 33.31 -21.08
N PHE A 313 -0.20 32.22 -20.85
CA PHE A 313 0.07 31.30 -19.72
C PHE A 313 1.20 30.33 -20.09
N GLU A 314 2.23 30.31 -19.24
CA GLU A 314 3.36 29.39 -19.38
C GLU A 314 3.68 28.70 -18.05
N ALA A 315 3.96 27.41 -18.08
CA ALA A 315 4.32 26.65 -16.89
C ALA A 315 4.95 25.29 -17.22
N ASN A 316 5.57 24.66 -16.20
CA ASN A 316 5.93 23.25 -16.28
C ASN A 316 4.66 22.40 -16.49
N ARG A 317 4.73 21.40 -17.37
CA ARG A 317 3.62 20.53 -17.74
C ARG A 317 2.98 19.80 -16.55
N ASP A 318 3.79 19.39 -15.57
CA ASP A 318 3.30 18.68 -14.39
C ASP A 318 2.53 19.64 -13.46
N ARG A 319 2.93 20.92 -13.42
CA ARG A 319 2.17 21.98 -12.76
C ARG A 319 0.81 22.18 -13.42
N VAL A 320 0.80 22.24 -14.75
CA VAL A 320 -0.45 22.34 -15.52
C VAL A 320 -1.38 21.18 -15.21
N ALA A 321 -0.85 19.95 -15.15
CA ALA A 321 -1.64 18.77 -14.81
C ALA A 321 -2.23 18.87 -13.40
N SER A 322 -1.43 19.16 -12.37
CA SER A 322 -1.92 19.30 -10.99
C SER A 322 -2.96 20.42 -10.84
N GLN A 323 -2.82 21.53 -11.57
CA GLN A 323 -3.80 22.62 -11.60
C GLN A 323 -5.12 22.17 -12.27
N ASN A 324 -5.06 21.47 -13.39
CA ASN A 324 -6.26 20.97 -14.07
C ASN A 324 -6.98 19.88 -13.26
N ILE A 325 -6.25 19.09 -12.49
CA ILE A 325 -6.84 18.15 -11.51
C ILE A 325 -7.67 18.93 -10.49
N CYS A 326 -7.14 20.02 -9.93
CA CYS A 326 -7.89 20.89 -9.03
C CYS A 326 -9.16 21.48 -9.69
N LEU A 327 -9.01 22.07 -10.88
CA LEU A 327 -10.12 22.70 -11.60
C LEU A 327 -11.23 21.73 -11.98
N ARG A 328 -10.90 20.48 -12.32
CA ARG A 328 -11.89 19.43 -12.57
C ARG A 328 -12.67 19.06 -11.32
N ALA A 329 -11.96 18.86 -10.23
CA ALA A 329 -12.60 18.53 -8.97
C ALA A 329 -13.47 19.67 -8.45
N SER A 330 -13.04 20.93 -8.57
CA SER A 330 -13.83 22.08 -8.14
C SER A 330 -15.19 22.21 -8.85
N ARG A 331 -15.30 21.68 -10.07
CA ARG A 331 -16.58 21.59 -10.79
C ARG A 331 -17.47 20.44 -10.31
N LEU A 332 -16.88 19.41 -9.74
CA LEU A 332 -17.59 18.23 -9.23
C LEU A 332 -17.98 18.38 -7.76
N LEU A 333 -17.29 19.22 -6.99
CA LEU A 333 -17.52 19.39 -5.56
C LEU A 333 -18.97 19.78 -5.22
N PRO A 334 -19.65 20.72 -5.91
CA PRO A 334 -21.05 21.05 -5.62
C PRO A 334 -21.98 19.84 -5.71
N SER A 335 -21.80 18.98 -6.71
CA SER A 335 -22.59 17.76 -6.88
C SER A 335 -22.28 16.72 -5.80
N ILE A 336 -21.01 16.60 -5.39
CA ILE A 336 -20.58 15.64 -4.37
C ILE A 336 -21.11 16.06 -2.99
N THR A 337 -21.07 17.34 -2.65
CA THR A 337 -21.62 17.85 -1.39
C THR A 337 -23.15 17.76 -1.33
N ALA A 338 -23.83 17.92 -2.45
CA ALA A 338 -25.30 17.77 -2.53
C ALA A 338 -25.76 16.30 -2.38
N GLN A 339 -24.95 15.33 -2.81
CA GLN A 339 -25.25 13.90 -2.68
C GLN A 339 -24.97 13.31 -1.29
N HIS A 340 -24.24 14.02 -0.44
CA HIS A 340 -23.96 13.67 0.95
C HIS A 340 -24.34 14.83 1.89
N PRO A 341 -25.63 15.22 1.98
CA PRO A 341 -26.08 15.98 3.14
C PRO A 341 -25.82 15.11 4.38
N GLU A 342 -25.53 15.72 5.51
CA GLU A 342 -25.22 15.05 6.78
C GLU A 342 -26.33 14.02 7.14
N ALA A 343 -26.29 12.86 6.54
CA ALA A 343 -27.16 11.76 6.88
C ALA A 343 -26.46 10.91 7.93
N GLY A 344 -26.89 11.05 9.15
CA GLY A 344 -26.63 10.10 10.22
C GLY A 344 -27.27 8.74 9.93
N ALA A 345 -26.80 8.05 8.92
CA ALA A 345 -27.12 6.66 8.67
C ALA A 345 -25.85 5.84 8.84
N ALA A 346 -25.91 4.85 9.71
CA ALA A 346 -24.87 3.86 9.94
C ALA A 346 -24.68 2.99 8.69
N VAL A 347 -24.05 3.54 7.66
CA VAL A 347 -23.70 2.84 6.43
C VAL A 347 -22.20 2.64 6.42
N ASN A 348 -21.77 1.40 6.63
CA ASN A 348 -20.43 0.87 6.42
C ASN A 348 -19.29 1.85 6.71
N GLN A 349 -19.01 2.05 8.00
CA GLN A 349 -17.84 2.85 8.41
C GLN A 349 -16.58 2.31 7.73
N PRO A 350 -15.76 3.18 7.12
CA PRO A 350 -14.55 2.74 6.47
C PRO A 350 -13.62 2.07 7.48
N VAL A 351 -13.20 0.85 7.15
CA VAL A 351 -12.34 0.03 7.99
C VAL A 351 -10.89 0.21 7.56
N CYS A 352 -10.07 0.69 8.45
CA CYS A 352 -8.62 0.73 8.24
C CYS A 352 -7.99 -0.53 8.83
N LEU A 353 -7.27 -1.29 7.99
CA LEU A 353 -6.46 -2.43 8.40
C LEU A 353 -4.99 -2.02 8.37
N MET A 354 -4.33 -2.08 9.51
CA MET A 354 -2.90 -1.82 9.65
C MET A 354 -2.22 -3.05 10.23
N ARG A 355 -1.03 -3.34 9.74
CA ARG A 355 -0.16 -4.36 10.30
C ARG A 355 0.93 -3.68 11.13
N VAL A 356 1.00 -4.03 12.40
CA VAL A 356 2.10 -3.66 13.30
C VAL A 356 2.94 -4.91 13.51
N ASP A 357 4.21 -4.79 13.23
CA ASP A 357 5.17 -5.85 13.45
C ASP A 357 6.16 -5.47 14.54
N GLY A 358 6.68 -6.48 15.19
CA GLY A 358 7.73 -6.34 16.20
C GLY A 358 9.11 -6.01 15.59
N ILE A 359 9.32 -6.08 14.27
CA ILE A 359 10.65 -5.90 13.63
C ILE A 359 10.54 -5.39 12.19
N ILE A 360 9.36 -5.37 11.55
CA ILE A 360 9.22 -5.03 10.13
C ILE A 360 8.21 -3.90 9.98
N SER A 361 8.51 -2.95 9.07
CA SER A 361 7.63 -1.82 8.79
C SER A 361 6.21 -2.28 8.40
N PRO A 362 5.17 -1.47 8.63
CA PRO A 362 3.77 -1.80 8.33
C PRO A 362 3.49 -2.25 6.88
N GLU A 363 4.51 -2.33 6.08
CA GLU A 363 4.48 -2.49 4.63
C GLU A 363 4.82 -3.89 4.13
N ASP A 364 5.28 -4.77 4.99
CA ASP A 364 5.49 -6.15 4.59
C ASP A 364 4.15 -6.91 4.63
N LYS A 365 3.39 -6.77 3.56
CA LYS A 365 2.49 -7.88 3.19
C LYS A 365 3.32 -9.15 3.26
N PRO A 366 2.79 -10.28 3.77
CA PRO A 366 3.47 -11.55 3.58
C PRO A 366 3.80 -11.60 2.10
N LEU A 367 5.09 -11.71 1.79
CA LEU A 367 5.57 -11.83 0.42
C LEU A 367 4.66 -12.83 -0.27
N PRO A 368 4.07 -12.52 -1.43
CA PRO A 368 3.43 -13.57 -2.21
C PRO A 368 4.49 -14.63 -2.38
N LEU A 369 4.23 -15.79 -1.80
CA LEU A 369 5.08 -16.96 -1.89
C LEU A 369 5.37 -17.23 -3.36
N GLY A 370 6.63 -17.18 -3.73
CA GLY A 370 7.10 -17.61 -5.04
C GLY A 370 7.24 -16.50 -6.07
N ARG A 371 8.37 -15.85 -6.05
CA ARG A 371 9.13 -15.58 -7.27
C ARG A 371 10.51 -16.23 -7.05
N GLY A 372 10.54 -17.53 -7.27
CA GLY A 372 11.71 -18.20 -7.70
C GLY A 372 11.86 -17.95 -9.21
N GLY A 373 13.00 -17.61 -9.65
CA GLY A 373 13.46 -17.37 -10.99
C GLY A 373 14.78 -16.63 -10.90
#